data_6b7d017257eb30ab0db8a355b1a8548b
#
_entry.id   6b7d017257eb30ab0db8a355b1a8548b
#
_cell.length_a   1.000
_cell.length_b   1.000
_cell.length_c   1.000
_cell.angle_alpha   90.00
_cell.angle_beta   90.00
_cell.angle_gamma   90.00
#
_symmetry.space_group_name_H-M   'P 1'
#
loop_
_entity.id
_entity.type
_entity.pdbx_description
1 polymer ?
#
loop_
_entity_poly.entity_id
_entity_poly.type
_entity_poly.pdbx_seq_one_letter_code
_entity_poly.pdbx_strand_id
1 'polypeptide(L)'
;MIGRRVLLGSALAAPMLAKAQGKPDKLVFVGDNGPWHWCLVEEVAPAFEKETGIKVDFTLLPIDALSARLKAELNSGTVDIDVIQWTAPFAGWLAPHLEDHEKLLAKTAARHPDFDWDDFLPSVREMASYKGKLLGIPYRVTASILNYQKPLLADAGITKAPGNWVEFLAACQATPKPPERYGLGIWGRQGPAIIGGFSPFLRGNGGDYFDPETWEILINNGKAVEALEYYGDLMTKYKVVVPDAITWEFDEIVAGGQNDRYAMTITLAPYGTLINDPKLSRTAGRWAWAVPPGHHSATESSTSMGGWTFGVPKNGKNQEWAFEFIQMACSKQWMQRSLERGNAPPRVSVLSEPSVAERFGWAPVLAQTMKTAKLEPRDPIWPAMDLQLRGAVSAVLLGQKTAKVALDGVAADWQRTLKRAGLK
;
A
#
# COMPACT_ATOMS: atom_id res chain seq x y z
N MET A 1 -4.35 -25.06 74.50
CA MET A 1 -5.27 -24.54 73.47
C MET A 1 -4.42 -24.05 72.31
N ILE A 2 -4.36 -24.84 71.24
CA ILE A 2 -3.48 -24.59 70.05
C ILE A 2 -4.34 -24.01 68.92
N GLY A 3 -4.09 -22.77 68.60
CA GLY A 3 -4.79 -22.08 67.49
C GLY A 3 -4.27 -22.50 66.14
N ARG A 4 -5.12 -23.12 65.30
CA ARG A 4 -4.84 -23.40 63.87
C ARG A 4 -4.91 -22.12 63.08
N ARG A 5 -3.79 -21.70 62.52
CA ARG A 5 -3.73 -20.71 61.44
C ARG A 5 -4.09 -21.40 60.12
N VAL A 6 -5.21 -20.99 59.51
CA VAL A 6 -5.59 -21.36 58.14
C VAL A 6 -4.81 -20.46 57.18
N LEU A 7 -3.92 -21.04 56.41
CA LEU A 7 -3.28 -20.39 55.24
C LEU A 7 -4.27 -20.44 54.07
N LEU A 8 -4.84 -19.29 53.74
CA LEU A 8 -5.57 -19.07 52.47
C LEU A 8 -4.53 -18.98 51.34
N GLY A 9 -4.38 -20.07 50.63
CA GLY A 9 -3.64 -20.09 49.37
C GLY A 9 -4.43 -19.36 48.29
N SER A 10 -3.91 -18.25 47.81
CA SER A 10 -4.40 -17.56 46.62
C SER A 10 -4.07 -18.42 45.38
N ALA A 11 -5.05 -19.17 44.91
CA ALA A 11 -4.98 -19.83 43.61
C ALA A 11 -5.03 -18.74 42.54
N LEU A 12 -3.90 -18.49 41.89
CA LEU A 12 -3.83 -17.77 40.62
C LEU A 12 -4.68 -18.55 39.61
N ALA A 13 -5.84 -17.99 39.27
CA ALA A 13 -6.68 -18.50 38.20
C ALA A 13 -5.93 -18.27 36.89
N ALA A 14 -5.27 -19.29 36.39
CA ALA A 14 -4.86 -19.33 34.98
C ALA A 14 -6.13 -19.20 34.11
N PRO A 15 -6.16 -18.36 33.08
CA PRO A 15 -7.32 -18.24 32.21
C PRO A 15 -7.58 -19.62 31.58
N MET A 16 -8.76 -20.19 31.85
CA MET A 16 -9.24 -21.36 31.13
C MET A 16 -9.39 -21.01 29.66
N LEU A 17 -8.42 -21.42 28.86
CA LEU A 17 -8.60 -21.58 27.41
C LEU A 17 -9.70 -22.61 27.20
N ALA A 18 -10.89 -22.13 26.85
CA ALA A 18 -11.99 -23.00 26.43
C ALA A 18 -11.47 -23.89 25.30
N LYS A 19 -11.91 -25.17 25.28
CA LYS A 19 -11.58 -26.17 24.28
C LYS A 19 -11.83 -25.65 22.85
N ALA A 20 -10.87 -24.86 22.32
CA ALA A 20 -10.66 -24.57 20.92
C ALA A 20 -9.77 -25.67 20.32
N GLN A 21 -9.87 -25.91 19.06
CA GLN A 21 -8.98 -26.77 18.26
C GLN A 21 -7.57 -26.81 18.86
N GLY A 22 -6.97 -28.01 18.98
CA GLY A 22 -5.68 -28.18 19.61
C GLY A 22 -4.66 -27.16 19.07
N LYS A 23 -3.82 -26.63 19.97
CA LYS A 23 -2.77 -25.65 19.61
C LYS A 23 -1.88 -26.23 18.49
N PRO A 24 -1.73 -25.55 17.35
CA PRO A 24 -0.86 -26.02 16.27
C PRO A 24 0.62 -25.82 16.62
N ASP A 25 1.49 -26.60 16.00
CA ASP A 25 2.94 -26.38 16.12
C ASP A 25 3.40 -25.16 15.33
N LYS A 26 2.68 -24.85 14.25
CA LYS A 26 2.99 -23.71 13.36
C LYS A 26 1.77 -23.13 12.66
N LEU A 27 1.91 -21.88 12.22
CA LEU A 27 1.02 -21.19 11.27
C LEU A 27 1.74 -20.98 9.96
N VAL A 28 1.02 -21.07 8.85
CA VAL A 28 1.52 -20.79 7.50
C VAL A 28 1.00 -19.42 7.06
N PHE A 29 1.93 -18.49 6.84
CA PHE A 29 1.67 -17.16 6.30
C PHE A 29 2.06 -17.09 4.83
N VAL A 30 1.16 -16.57 3.99
CA VAL A 30 1.44 -16.31 2.56
C VAL A 30 1.15 -14.85 2.24
N GLY A 31 2.17 -14.14 1.75
CA GLY A 31 2.08 -12.70 1.48
C GLY A 31 2.97 -12.21 0.35
N ASP A 32 2.97 -10.90 0.14
CA ASP A 32 3.87 -10.25 -0.82
C ASP A 32 5.32 -10.20 -0.30
N ASN A 33 6.27 -10.06 -1.20
CA ASN A 33 7.66 -9.84 -0.85
C ASN A 33 7.98 -8.35 -0.83
N GLY A 34 8.56 -7.87 0.27
CA GLY A 34 8.96 -6.47 0.36
C GLY A 34 9.65 -6.17 1.70
N PRO A 35 10.47 -5.11 1.76
CA PRO A 35 11.25 -4.78 2.96
C PRO A 35 10.37 -4.41 4.16
N TRP A 36 9.11 -4.07 3.94
CA TRP A 36 8.15 -3.78 5.00
C TRP A 36 7.76 -4.98 5.87
N HIS A 37 8.15 -6.20 5.48
CA HIS A 37 7.94 -7.40 6.31
C HIS A 37 9.02 -7.63 7.36
N TRP A 38 10.08 -6.84 7.37
CA TRP A 38 11.18 -7.02 8.32
C TRP A 38 10.68 -7.14 9.77
N CYS A 39 9.88 -6.20 10.24
CA CYS A 39 9.34 -6.24 11.61
C CYS A 39 8.50 -7.50 11.86
N LEU A 40 7.66 -7.87 10.88
CA LEU A 40 6.79 -9.04 10.98
C LEU A 40 7.59 -10.35 11.11
N VAL A 41 8.61 -10.52 10.27
CA VAL A 41 9.40 -11.77 10.18
C VAL A 41 10.44 -11.86 11.30
N GLU A 42 11.17 -10.76 11.55
CA GLU A 42 12.33 -10.77 12.44
C GLU A 42 12.00 -10.45 13.90
N GLU A 43 10.86 -9.82 14.17
CA GLU A 43 10.49 -9.41 15.53
C GLU A 43 9.13 -9.94 15.98
N VAL A 44 8.04 -9.74 15.23
CA VAL A 44 6.69 -10.15 15.65
C VAL A 44 6.57 -11.68 15.74
N ALA A 45 6.99 -12.39 14.69
CA ALA A 45 6.86 -13.84 14.66
C ALA A 45 7.71 -14.55 15.74
N PRO A 46 8.97 -14.15 16.01
CA PRO A 46 9.72 -14.66 17.16
C PRO A 46 9.09 -14.34 18.51
N ALA A 47 8.50 -13.14 18.67
CA ALA A 47 7.79 -12.79 19.89
C ALA A 47 6.53 -13.65 20.07
N PHE A 48 5.76 -13.86 19.01
CA PHE A 48 4.59 -14.75 19.02
C PHE A 48 4.96 -16.20 19.35
N GLU A 49 6.05 -16.72 18.76
CA GLU A 49 6.58 -18.06 19.10
C GLU A 49 6.99 -18.15 20.56
N LYS A 50 7.65 -17.12 21.10
CA LYS A 50 8.06 -17.08 22.50
C LYS A 50 6.86 -17.09 23.47
N GLU A 51 5.79 -16.38 23.13
CA GLU A 51 4.59 -16.27 23.98
C GLU A 51 3.70 -17.51 23.87
N THR A 52 3.57 -18.05 22.65
CA THR A 52 2.61 -19.11 22.36
C THR A 52 3.25 -20.48 22.13
N GLY A 53 4.54 -20.55 21.79
CA GLY A 53 5.23 -21.75 21.31
C GLY A 53 4.79 -22.17 19.90
N ILE A 54 4.13 -21.29 19.13
CA ILE A 54 3.68 -21.54 17.76
C ILE A 54 4.61 -20.80 16.80
N LYS A 55 5.23 -21.51 15.88
CA LYS A 55 6.04 -20.91 14.80
C LYS A 55 5.17 -20.28 13.73
N VAL A 56 5.70 -19.28 13.03
CA VAL A 56 5.08 -18.74 11.82
C VAL A 56 6.00 -18.95 10.64
N ASP A 57 5.60 -19.80 9.70
CA ASP A 57 6.32 -20.07 8.46
C ASP A 57 5.85 -19.11 7.35
N PHE A 58 6.77 -18.32 6.82
CA PHE A 58 6.47 -17.33 5.79
C PHE A 58 6.77 -17.85 4.39
N THR A 59 5.83 -17.62 3.47
CA THR A 59 6.07 -17.66 2.02
C THR A 59 5.75 -16.28 1.45
N LEU A 60 6.79 -15.56 1.03
CA LEU A 60 6.68 -14.22 0.47
C LEU A 60 6.95 -14.27 -1.04
N LEU A 61 6.04 -13.70 -1.83
CA LEU A 61 5.99 -13.84 -3.29
C LEU A 61 5.77 -12.47 -3.96
N PRO A 62 6.26 -12.24 -5.18
CA PRO A 62 5.81 -11.14 -6.01
C PRO A 62 4.29 -11.15 -6.18
N ILE A 63 3.66 -9.97 -6.30
CA ILE A 63 2.20 -9.78 -6.28
C ILE A 63 1.45 -10.72 -7.24
N ASP A 64 1.94 -10.86 -8.48
CA ASP A 64 1.27 -11.72 -9.48
C ASP A 64 1.37 -13.21 -9.12
N ALA A 65 2.51 -13.64 -8.60
CA ALA A 65 2.73 -15.01 -8.11
C ALA A 65 1.88 -15.28 -6.84
N LEU A 66 1.79 -14.30 -5.93
CA LEU A 66 0.90 -14.35 -4.77
C LEU A 66 -0.55 -14.56 -5.19
N SER A 67 -1.05 -13.72 -6.11
CA SER A 67 -2.42 -13.84 -6.64
C SER A 67 -2.69 -15.21 -7.26
N ALA A 68 -1.76 -15.71 -8.08
CA ALA A 68 -1.90 -17.02 -8.73
C ALA A 68 -1.93 -18.17 -7.70
N ARG A 69 -1.02 -18.14 -6.71
CA ARG A 69 -0.96 -19.14 -5.64
C ARG A 69 -2.23 -19.16 -4.79
N LEU A 70 -2.69 -17.99 -4.33
CA LEU A 70 -3.90 -17.89 -3.51
C LEU A 70 -5.13 -18.41 -4.27
N LYS A 71 -5.28 -18.06 -5.56
CA LYS A 71 -6.38 -18.58 -6.39
C LYS A 71 -6.32 -20.09 -6.53
N ALA A 72 -5.15 -20.67 -6.77
CA ALA A 72 -4.99 -22.11 -6.91
C ALA A 72 -5.36 -22.83 -5.61
N GLU A 73 -4.84 -22.39 -4.47
CA GLU A 73 -4.97 -23.05 -3.17
C GLU A 73 -6.38 -22.89 -2.59
N LEU A 74 -6.95 -21.68 -2.62
CA LEU A 74 -8.29 -21.42 -2.08
C LEU A 74 -9.42 -22.11 -2.89
N ASN A 75 -9.19 -22.38 -4.18
CA ASN A 75 -10.14 -23.11 -5.02
C ASN A 75 -9.96 -24.64 -4.98
N SER A 76 -8.86 -25.16 -4.42
CA SER A 76 -8.60 -26.62 -4.35
C SER A 76 -9.48 -27.37 -3.35
N GLY A 77 -10.13 -26.64 -2.43
CA GLY A 77 -10.91 -27.20 -1.32
C GLY A 77 -10.09 -27.62 -0.11
N THR A 78 -8.76 -27.72 -0.23
CA THR A 78 -7.83 -27.95 0.88
C THR A 78 -7.01 -26.71 1.10
N VAL A 79 -7.14 -26.07 2.26
CA VAL A 79 -6.45 -24.83 2.59
C VAL A 79 -5.44 -25.12 3.70
N ASP A 80 -4.15 -25.08 3.36
CA ASP A 80 -3.05 -25.25 4.29
C ASP A 80 -2.39 -23.91 4.65
N ILE A 81 -3.03 -22.79 4.29
CA ILE A 81 -2.64 -21.42 4.68
C ILE A 81 -3.51 -21.00 5.86
N ASP A 82 -2.88 -20.41 6.87
CA ASP A 82 -3.56 -19.89 8.07
C ASP A 82 -3.76 -18.38 7.99
N VAL A 83 -2.78 -17.64 7.47
CA VAL A 83 -2.83 -16.19 7.28
C VAL A 83 -2.49 -15.85 5.84
N ILE A 84 -3.36 -15.12 5.17
CA ILE A 84 -3.08 -14.54 3.87
C ILE A 84 -2.94 -13.03 3.95
N GLN A 85 -1.98 -12.51 3.21
CA GLN A 85 -1.89 -11.08 2.97
C GLN A 85 -2.45 -10.75 1.60
N TRP A 86 -3.29 -9.72 1.55
CA TRP A 86 -3.99 -9.33 0.34
C TRP A 86 -4.14 -7.80 0.24
N THR A 87 -4.40 -7.32 -0.95
CA THR A 87 -4.56 -5.89 -1.28
C THR A 87 -5.94 -5.62 -1.90
N ALA A 88 -6.37 -4.38 -1.93
CA ALA A 88 -7.71 -3.98 -2.40
C ALA A 88 -8.16 -4.62 -3.72
N PRO A 89 -7.34 -4.73 -4.78
CA PRO A 89 -7.70 -5.43 -6.01
C PRO A 89 -8.05 -6.92 -5.86
N PHE A 90 -7.71 -7.53 -4.73
CA PHE A 90 -8.03 -8.94 -4.47
C PHE A 90 -9.39 -9.13 -3.77
N ALA A 91 -9.92 -8.09 -3.13
CA ALA A 91 -11.08 -8.17 -2.24
C ALA A 91 -12.27 -8.92 -2.87
N GLY A 92 -12.64 -8.58 -4.10
CA GLY A 92 -13.82 -9.13 -4.76
C GLY A 92 -13.77 -10.64 -4.97
N TRP A 93 -12.64 -11.18 -5.41
CA TRP A 93 -12.49 -12.61 -5.63
C TRP A 93 -12.12 -13.38 -4.36
N LEU A 94 -11.50 -12.71 -3.36
CA LEU A 94 -11.18 -13.31 -2.07
C LEU A 94 -12.39 -13.40 -1.12
N ALA A 95 -13.36 -12.51 -1.23
CA ALA A 95 -14.47 -12.41 -0.28
C ALA A 95 -15.20 -13.75 0.01
N PRO A 96 -15.42 -14.65 -0.95
CA PRO A 96 -16.03 -15.96 -0.68
C PRO A 96 -15.16 -16.89 0.18
N HIS A 97 -13.84 -16.68 0.16
CA HIS A 97 -12.85 -17.58 0.75
C HIS A 97 -12.36 -17.13 2.14
N LEU A 98 -12.68 -15.89 2.55
CA LEU A 98 -12.24 -15.34 3.84
C LEU A 98 -13.31 -15.44 4.90
N GLU A 99 -12.87 -15.61 6.15
CA GLU A 99 -13.73 -15.56 7.33
C GLU A 99 -14.27 -14.13 7.52
N ASP A 100 -15.34 -14.03 8.28
CA ASP A 100 -15.86 -12.75 8.75
C ASP A 100 -15.06 -12.26 9.96
N HIS A 101 -14.23 -11.25 9.76
CA HIS A 101 -13.33 -10.77 10.78
C HIS A 101 -14.03 -9.95 11.88
N GLU A 102 -15.26 -9.47 11.68
CA GLU A 102 -16.05 -8.90 12.78
C GLU A 102 -16.37 -9.96 13.83
N LYS A 103 -16.68 -11.20 13.39
CA LYS A 103 -16.89 -12.32 14.32
C LYS A 103 -15.62 -12.71 15.07
N LEU A 104 -14.47 -12.68 14.39
CA LEU A 104 -13.18 -12.98 15.02
C LEU A 104 -12.81 -11.88 16.03
N LEU A 105 -13.01 -10.60 15.71
CA LEU A 105 -12.83 -9.48 16.63
C LEU A 105 -13.71 -9.63 17.87
N ALA A 106 -15.01 -9.90 17.69
CA ALA A 106 -15.94 -10.09 18.80
C ALA A 106 -15.52 -11.28 19.71
N LYS A 107 -15.06 -12.38 19.09
CA LYS A 107 -14.63 -13.59 19.80
C LYS A 107 -13.36 -13.37 20.65
N THR A 108 -12.46 -12.51 20.20
CA THR A 108 -11.17 -12.25 20.84
C THR A 108 -11.17 -11.00 21.72
N ALA A 109 -12.23 -10.19 21.72
CA ALA A 109 -12.30 -8.88 22.39
C ALA A 109 -11.93 -8.94 23.89
N ALA A 110 -12.35 -9.99 24.61
CA ALA A 110 -12.02 -10.14 26.02
C ALA A 110 -10.52 -10.41 26.28
N ARG A 111 -9.81 -11.00 25.30
CA ARG A 111 -8.37 -11.28 25.38
C ARG A 111 -7.51 -10.10 24.92
N HIS A 112 -8.04 -9.28 24.05
CA HIS A 112 -7.36 -8.13 23.47
C HIS A 112 -8.16 -6.83 23.63
N PRO A 113 -8.44 -6.38 24.89
CA PRO A 113 -9.25 -5.19 25.16
C PRO A 113 -8.62 -3.91 24.59
N ASP A 114 -7.30 -3.90 24.44
CA ASP A 114 -6.53 -2.75 23.93
C ASP A 114 -6.32 -2.78 22.41
N PHE A 115 -6.96 -3.72 21.69
CA PHE A 115 -6.75 -3.82 20.24
C PHE A 115 -7.26 -2.60 19.49
N ASP A 116 -8.29 -1.93 20.00
CA ASP A 116 -8.88 -0.67 19.49
C ASP A 116 -9.03 -0.64 17.96
N TRP A 117 -10.10 -1.27 17.46
CA TRP A 117 -10.44 -1.28 16.05
C TRP A 117 -10.76 0.12 15.49
N ASP A 118 -11.25 1.04 16.32
CA ASP A 118 -11.62 2.39 15.91
C ASP A 118 -10.41 3.32 15.71
N ASP A 119 -9.24 2.93 16.22
CA ASP A 119 -7.96 3.60 15.94
C ASP A 119 -7.47 3.42 14.50
N PHE A 120 -8.04 2.50 13.73
CA PHE A 120 -7.71 2.36 12.31
C PHE A 120 -8.39 3.45 11.48
N LEU A 121 -7.64 4.02 10.51
CA LEU A 121 -8.17 5.03 9.57
C LEU A 121 -9.47 4.56 8.92
N PRO A 122 -10.54 5.37 8.87
CA PRO A 122 -11.82 4.96 8.28
C PRO A 122 -11.72 4.43 6.84
N SER A 123 -10.93 5.09 5.99
CA SER A 123 -10.69 4.67 4.60
C SER A 123 -10.00 3.31 4.51
N VAL A 124 -9.17 2.96 5.49
CA VAL A 124 -8.47 1.68 5.53
C VAL A 124 -9.38 0.57 6.07
N ARG A 125 -10.28 0.89 7.00
CA ARG A 125 -11.34 -0.04 7.43
C ARG A 125 -12.28 -0.37 6.24
N GLU A 126 -12.61 0.64 5.44
CA GLU A 126 -13.35 0.44 4.20
C GLU A 126 -12.58 -0.45 3.21
N MET A 127 -11.27 -0.23 3.04
CA MET A 127 -10.40 -1.05 2.19
C MET A 127 -10.43 -2.52 2.60
N ALA A 128 -10.43 -2.81 3.90
CA ALA A 128 -10.47 -4.16 4.44
C ALA A 128 -11.85 -4.83 4.34
N SER A 129 -12.87 -4.09 3.92
CA SER A 129 -14.25 -4.56 3.80
C SER A 129 -14.67 -4.68 2.34
N TYR A 130 -15.53 -5.63 2.03
CA TYR A 130 -16.14 -5.77 0.71
C TYR A 130 -17.60 -6.18 0.83
N LYS A 131 -18.51 -5.41 0.21
CA LYS A 131 -19.97 -5.64 0.26
C LYS A 131 -20.50 -5.87 1.68
N GLY A 132 -20.07 -5.02 2.62
CA GLY A 132 -20.51 -5.04 4.02
C GLY A 132 -19.90 -6.15 4.89
N LYS A 133 -18.91 -6.91 4.38
CA LYS A 133 -18.20 -7.93 5.15
C LYS A 133 -16.77 -7.48 5.40
N LEU A 134 -16.32 -7.54 6.65
CA LEU A 134 -14.91 -7.31 7.00
C LEU A 134 -14.08 -8.56 6.64
N LEU A 135 -13.13 -8.40 5.73
CA LEU A 135 -12.34 -9.49 5.16
C LEU A 135 -10.96 -9.65 5.78
N GLY A 136 -10.58 -8.78 6.71
CA GLY A 136 -9.28 -8.85 7.35
C GLY A 136 -8.95 -7.62 8.19
N ILE A 137 -7.74 -7.61 8.74
CA ILE A 137 -7.20 -6.50 9.53
C ILE A 137 -6.12 -5.80 8.71
N PRO A 138 -6.25 -4.48 8.47
CA PRO A 138 -5.25 -3.71 7.74
C PRO A 138 -3.90 -3.70 8.46
N TYR A 139 -2.83 -4.01 7.74
CA TYR A 139 -1.46 -3.99 8.25
C TYR A 139 -0.67 -2.79 7.73
N ARG A 140 -0.96 -2.36 6.50
CA ARG A 140 -0.24 -1.30 5.82
C ARG A 140 -1.19 -0.45 4.98
N VAL A 141 -0.97 0.86 5.00
CA VAL A 141 -1.61 1.80 4.09
C VAL A 141 -0.58 2.38 3.13
N THR A 142 -0.96 2.64 1.90
CA THR A 142 -0.11 3.24 0.89
C THR A 142 -0.87 4.30 0.10
N ALA A 143 -0.20 5.43 -0.13
CA ALA A 143 -0.60 6.44 -1.10
C ALA A 143 0.68 7.10 -1.63
N SER A 144 0.67 7.52 -2.89
CA SER A 144 1.80 8.22 -3.47
C SER A 144 1.84 9.66 -2.98
N ILE A 145 3.03 10.11 -2.57
CA ILE A 145 3.32 11.49 -2.18
C ILE A 145 4.51 12.03 -2.99
N LEU A 146 4.67 13.33 -3.04
CA LEU A 146 5.86 13.94 -3.60
C LEU A 146 7.03 13.83 -2.61
N ASN A 147 8.11 13.21 -3.04
CA ASN A 147 9.40 13.18 -2.37
C ASN A 147 10.36 14.08 -3.16
N TYR A 148 11.05 15.01 -2.51
CA TYR A 148 11.95 15.94 -3.21
C TYR A 148 13.21 16.27 -2.38
N GLN A 149 14.32 16.49 -3.07
CA GLN A 149 15.55 16.94 -2.42
C GLN A 149 15.48 18.45 -2.17
N LYS A 150 15.18 18.84 -0.94
CA LYS A 150 15.00 20.24 -0.52
C LYS A 150 16.20 21.16 -0.89
N PRO A 151 17.47 20.76 -0.70
CA PRO A 151 18.59 21.60 -1.09
C PRO A 151 18.62 21.91 -2.58
N LEU A 152 18.30 20.93 -3.46
CA LEU A 152 18.33 21.14 -4.90
C LEU A 152 17.26 22.14 -5.38
N LEU A 153 16.08 22.09 -4.77
CA LEU A 153 15.04 23.08 -5.04
C LEU A 153 15.45 24.46 -4.55
N ALA A 154 16.04 24.55 -3.35
CA ALA A 154 16.52 25.83 -2.78
C ALA A 154 17.63 26.45 -3.64
N ASP A 155 18.59 25.66 -4.13
CA ASP A 155 19.66 26.11 -5.04
C ASP A 155 19.11 26.64 -6.37
N ALA A 156 17.96 26.12 -6.81
CA ALA A 156 17.21 26.60 -7.98
C ALA A 156 16.27 27.78 -7.67
N GLY A 157 16.30 28.34 -6.45
CA GLY A 157 15.43 29.44 -6.02
C GLY A 157 13.99 29.02 -5.67
N ILE A 158 13.72 27.73 -5.59
CA ILE A 158 12.39 27.17 -5.28
C ILE A 158 12.29 26.93 -3.76
N THR A 159 11.58 27.80 -3.05
CA THR A 159 11.50 27.79 -1.58
C THR A 159 10.35 26.94 -1.04
N LYS A 160 9.42 26.50 -1.88
CA LYS A 160 8.25 25.70 -1.52
C LYS A 160 8.17 24.45 -2.41
N ALA A 161 7.58 23.38 -1.89
CA ALA A 161 7.22 22.24 -2.72
C ALA A 161 6.24 22.67 -3.83
N PRO A 162 6.39 22.17 -5.07
CA PRO A 162 5.46 22.48 -6.15
C PRO A 162 4.05 21.98 -5.82
N GLY A 163 3.06 22.87 -5.90
CA GLY A 163 1.66 22.59 -5.60
C GLY A 163 0.81 22.25 -6.82
N ASN A 164 1.29 22.56 -8.02
CA ASN A 164 0.58 22.30 -9.27
C ASN A 164 1.53 21.80 -10.37
N TRP A 165 0.96 21.35 -11.49
CA TRP A 165 1.75 20.76 -12.58
C TRP A 165 2.74 21.73 -13.23
N VAL A 166 2.41 23.03 -13.30
CA VAL A 166 3.29 24.04 -13.87
C VAL A 166 4.53 24.23 -12.98
N GLU A 167 4.32 24.39 -11.68
CA GLU A 167 5.40 24.49 -10.70
C GLU A 167 6.24 23.22 -10.64
N PHE A 168 5.57 22.06 -10.74
CA PHE A 168 6.23 20.75 -10.73
C PHE A 168 7.16 20.57 -11.93
N LEU A 169 6.68 20.88 -13.14
CA LEU A 169 7.50 20.83 -14.34
C LEU A 169 8.67 21.82 -14.25
N ALA A 170 8.44 23.06 -13.81
CA ALA A 170 9.48 24.04 -13.62
C ALA A 170 10.57 23.56 -12.65
N ALA A 171 10.18 22.93 -11.53
CA ALA A 171 11.12 22.34 -10.58
C ALA A 171 11.88 21.15 -11.19
N CYS A 172 11.21 20.29 -11.97
CA CYS A 172 11.87 19.21 -12.71
C CYS A 172 12.91 19.72 -13.72
N GLN A 173 12.68 20.87 -14.33
CA GLN A 173 13.59 21.47 -15.32
C GLN A 173 14.75 22.24 -14.67
N ALA A 174 14.58 22.75 -13.46
CA ALA A 174 15.55 23.58 -12.76
C ALA A 174 16.63 22.77 -12.00
N THR A 175 16.37 21.48 -11.71
CA THR A 175 17.21 20.67 -10.80
C THR A 175 18.11 19.60 -11.48
N PRO A 176 18.09 19.35 -12.79
CA PRO A 176 18.88 18.29 -13.40
C PRO A 176 20.36 18.64 -13.52
N LYS A 177 21.18 17.57 -13.55
CA LYS A 177 22.61 17.61 -13.89
C LYS A 177 22.93 16.35 -14.72
N PRO A 178 22.42 16.26 -15.96
CA PRO A 178 22.61 15.04 -16.75
C PRO A 178 24.09 14.84 -17.13
N PRO A 179 24.55 13.60 -17.26
CA PRO A 179 23.77 12.37 -17.11
C PRO A 179 23.64 11.86 -15.67
N GLU A 180 24.25 12.51 -14.68
CA GLU A 180 24.32 12.03 -13.29
C GLU A 180 22.96 12.07 -12.61
N ARG A 181 22.21 13.18 -12.79
CA ARG A 181 20.91 13.39 -12.17
C ARG A 181 19.91 14.06 -13.11
N TYR A 182 18.66 13.63 -13.01
CA TYR A 182 17.50 14.19 -13.70
C TYR A 182 16.52 14.84 -12.72
N GLY A 183 15.53 15.55 -13.24
CA GLY A 183 14.51 16.19 -12.41
C GLY A 183 13.59 15.19 -11.71
N LEU A 184 13.25 14.07 -12.39
CA LEU A 184 12.21 13.15 -11.94
C LEU A 184 12.58 11.67 -12.11
N GLY A 185 12.34 10.89 -11.07
CA GLY A 185 12.26 9.43 -11.12
C GLY A 185 10.81 8.97 -11.17
N ILE A 186 10.50 7.97 -12.00
CA ILE A 186 9.15 7.40 -12.12
C ILE A 186 9.19 5.87 -12.11
N TRP A 187 8.05 5.25 -11.87
CA TRP A 187 7.79 3.85 -12.18
C TRP A 187 7.37 3.73 -13.64
N GLY A 188 8.28 3.37 -14.51
CA GLY A 188 8.04 3.32 -15.96
C GLY A 188 7.93 1.92 -16.53
N ARG A 189 8.35 0.88 -15.78
CA ARG A 189 8.20 -0.51 -16.20
C ARG A 189 6.73 -0.88 -16.31
N GLN A 190 6.36 -1.60 -17.36
CA GLN A 190 5.01 -2.16 -17.54
C GLN A 190 4.73 -3.24 -16.51
N GLY A 191 4.54 -2.84 -15.26
CA GLY A 191 4.27 -3.67 -14.09
C GLY A 191 3.21 -3.04 -13.19
N PRO A 192 2.96 -3.62 -12.02
CA PRO A 192 1.95 -3.11 -11.07
C PRO A 192 2.17 -1.64 -10.65
N ALA A 193 3.43 -1.22 -10.51
CA ALA A 193 3.76 0.11 -10.02
C ALA A 193 3.41 1.27 -10.99
N ILE A 194 3.37 1.01 -12.31
CA ILE A 194 3.18 2.06 -13.32
C ILE A 194 1.87 2.84 -13.13
N ILE A 195 0.81 2.15 -12.70
CA ILE A 195 -0.49 2.79 -12.43
C ILE A 195 -0.41 3.66 -11.18
N GLY A 196 0.35 3.24 -10.16
CA GLY A 196 0.66 4.06 -8.98
C GLY A 196 1.38 5.36 -9.33
N GLY A 197 2.25 5.34 -10.35
CA GLY A 197 2.93 6.52 -10.88
C GLY A 197 2.02 7.45 -11.67
N PHE A 198 1.08 6.91 -12.44
CA PHE A 198 0.11 7.68 -13.22
C PHE A 198 -1.06 8.22 -12.37
N SER A 199 -1.51 7.49 -11.35
CA SER A 199 -2.71 7.81 -10.59
C SER A 199 -2.73 9.20 -9.95
N PRO A 200 -1.61 9.78 -9.45
CA PRO A 200 -1.61 11.14 -8.92
C PRO A 200 -1.96 12.20 -9.97
N PHE A 201 -1.53 12.00 -11.21
CA PHE A 201 -1.88 12.91 -12.32
C PHE A 201 -3.34 12.72 -12.75
N LEU A 202 -3.80 11.48 -12.90
CA LEU A 202 -5.20 11.20 -13.21
C LEU A 202 -6.15 11.79 -12.16
N ARG A 203 -5.93 11.47 -10.89
CA ARG A 203 -6.78 11.88 -9.76
C ARG A 203 -6.66 13.38 -9.47
N GLY A 204 -5.43 13.92 -9.53
CA GLY A 204 -5.15 15.35 -9.34
C GLY A 204 -5.71 16.24 -10.44
N ASN A 205 -6.08 15.69 -11.61
CA ASN A 205 -6.86 16.36 -12.65
C ASN A 205 -8.37 16.11 -12.54
N GLY A 206 -8.82 15.43 -11.47
CA GLY A 206 -10.23 15.07 -11.27
C GLY A 206 -10.72 13.98 -12.24
N GLY A 207 -9.80 13.20 -12.84
CA GLY A 207 -10.09 12.02 -13.63
C GLY A 207 -10.34 10.78 -12.77
N ASP A 208 -10.88 9.74 -13.43
CA ASP A 208 -11.12 8.44 -12.81
C ASP A 208 -11.01 7.32 -13.84
N TYR A 209 -10.98 6.08 -13.36
CA TYR A 209 -10.97 4.89 -14.21
C TYR A 209 -12.35 4.61 -14.80
N PHE A 210 -13.33 4.46 -13.94
CA PHE A 210 -14.74 4.21 -14.23
C PHE A 210 -15.58 4.56 -13.01
N ASP A 211 -16.88 4.74 -13.21
CA ASP A 211 -17.83 4.87 -12.11
C ASP A 211 -18.15 3.47 -11.54
N PRO A 212 -17.89 3.21 -10.24
CA PRO A 212 -18.02 1.87 -9.67
C PRO A 212 -19.48 1.40 -9.52
N GLU A 213 -20.47 2.30 -9.58
CA GLU A 213 -21.89 1.96 -9.46
C GLU A 213 -22.50 1.67 -10.83
N THR A 214 -22.17 2.50 -11.82
CA THR A 214 -22.77 2.46 -13.17
C THR A 214 -21.89 1.73 -14.19
N TRP A 215 -20.63 1.49 -13.90
CA TRP A 215 -19.62 0.99 -14.83
C TRP A 215 -19.39 1.90 -16.05
N GLU A 216 -19.74 3.19 -15.92
CA GLU A 216 -19.37 4.16 -16.93
C GLU A 216 -17.84 4.29 -17.02
N ILE A 217 -17.31 4.10 -18.22
CA ILE A 217 -15.86 4.18 -18.46
C ILE A 217 -15.46 5.64 -18.55
N LEU A 218 -14.55 6.08 -17.66
CA LEU A 218 -14.10 7.46 -17.53
C LEU A 218 -12.64 7.65 -17.96
N ILE A 219 -11.90 6.54 -18.15
CA ILE A 219 -10.44 6.59 -18.40
C ILE A 219 -10.05 7.27 -19.71
N ASN A 220 -10.96 7.44 -20.68
CA ASN A 220 -10.70 8.11 -21.94
C ASN A 220 -11.41 9.47 -22.09
N ASN A 221 -11.95 10.03 -20.99
CA ASN A 221 -12.48 11.39 -20.98
C ASN A 221 -11.35 12.42 -21.11
N GLY A 222 -11.72 13.69 -21.35
CA GLY A 222 -10.74 14.77 -21.56
C GLY A 222 -9.73 14.92 -20.43
N LYS A 223 -10.15 14.79 -19.17
CA LYS A 223 -9.28 14.90 -17.99
C LYS A 223 -8.27 13.77 -17.90
N ALA A 224 -8.69 12.54 -18.19
CA ALA A 224 -7.80 11.39 -18.17
C ALA A 224 -6.78 11.43 -19.32
N VAL A 225 -7.22 11.86 -20.51
CA VAL A 225 -6.34 12.03 -21.67
C VAL A 225 -5.29 13.12 -21.39
N GLU A 226 -5.69 14.28 -20.89
CA GLU A 226 -4.80 15.37 -20.50
C GLU A 226 -3.77 14.94 -19.44
N ALA A 227 -4.21 14.16 -18.43
CA ALA A 227 -3.33 13.64 -17.40
C ALA A 227 -2.27 12.68 -17.96
N LEU A 228 -2.65 11.78 -18.86
CA LEU A 228 -1.72 10.83 -19.45
C LEU A 228 -0.79 11.51 -20.48
N GLU A 229 -1.28 12.52 -21.21
CA GLU A 229 -0.46 13.33 -22.11
C GLU A 229 0.61 14.09 -21.32
N TYR A 230 0.21 14.79 -20.24
CA TYR A 230 1.18 15.48 -19.37
C TYR A 230 2.21 14.49 -18.77
N TYR A 231 1.77 13.35 -18.25
CA TYR A 231 2.67 12.35 -17.68
C TYR A 231 3.65 11.79 -18.71
N GLY A 232 3.19 11.49 -19.91
CA GLY A 232 4.03 11.06 -21.05
C GLY A 232 5.00 12.13 -21.51
N ASP A 233 4.56 13.39 -21.58
CA ASP A 233 5.36 14.55 -21.98
C ASP A 233 6.55 14.79 -21.04
N LEU A 234 6.43 14.50 -19.74
CA LEU A 234 7.56 14.58 -18.79
C LEU A 234 8.77 13.77 -19.28
N MET A 235 8.53 12.63 -19.93
CA MET A 235 9.57 11.76 -20.44
C MET A 235 9.95 12.08 -21.89
N THR A 236 8.96 12.23 -22.76
CA THR A 236 9.17 12.27 -24.22
C THR A 236 9.51 13.66 -24.73
N LYS A 237 8.81 14.68 -24.26
CA LYS A 237 8.94 16.08 -24.71
C LYS A 237 9.88 16.89 -23.84
N TYR A 238 9.64 16.90 -22.53
CA TYR A 238 10.41 17.70 -21.58
C TYR A 238 11.71 17.03 -21.15
N LYS A 239 11.82 15.71 -21.29
CA LYS A 239 13.03 14.90 -20.99
C LYS A 239 13.58 15.14 -19.59
N VAL A 240 12.68 15.38 -18.63
CA VAL A 240 13.05 15.59 -17.22
C VAL A 240 13.15 14.29 -16.43
N VAL A 241 12.68 13.18 -16.98
CA VAL A 241 12.68 11.85 -16.37
C VAL A 241 14.01 11.14 -16.60
N VAL A 242 14.47 10.37 -15.61
CA VAL A 242 15.63 9.46 -15.76
C VAL A 242 15.38 8.52 -16.94
N PRO A 243 16.23 8.45 -17.97
CA PRO A 243 15.94 7.68 -19.19
C PRO A 243 15.71 6.19 -18.97
N ASP A 244 16.45 5.56 -18.06
CA ASP A 244 16.32 4.15 -17.70
C ASP A 244 15.14 3.87 -16.76
N ALA A 245 14.42 4.90 -16.27
CA ALA A 245 13.23 4.73 -15.46
C ALA A 245 12.08 3.95 -16.14
N ILE A 246 12.10 3.80 -17.46
CA ILE A 246 11.17 2.90 -18.17
C ILE A 246 11.30 1.42 -17.78
N THR A 247 12.39 1.05 -17.09
CA THR A 247 12.61 -0.30 -16.57
C THR A 247 12.41 -0.38 -15.06
N TRP A 248 12.15 0.77 -14.40
CA TRP A 248 12.09 0.86 -12.95
C TRP A 248 10.72 0.47 -12.38
N GLU A 249 10.78 -0.21 -11.26
CA GLU A 249 9.66 -0.53 -10.40
C GLU A 249 9.99 -0.19 -8.94
N PHE A 250 9.59 -1.00 -8.00
CA PHE A 250 9.66 -0.68 -6.56
C PHE A 250 11.08 -0.50 -6.02
N ASP A 251 12.00 -1.39 -6.35
CA ASP A 251 13.37 -1.36 -5.80
C ASP A 251 14.24 -0.35 -6.54
N GLU A 252 14.08 -0.23 -7.85
CA GLU A 252 14.88 0.68 -8.67
C GLU A 252 14.58 2.15 -8.37
N ILE A 253 13.32 2.51 -8.02
CA ILE A 253 13.00 3.88 -7.63
C ILE A 253 13.68 4.24 -6.30
N VAL A 254 13.75 3.33 -5.33
CA VAL A 254 14.44 3.52 -4.06
C VAL A 254 15.95 3.67 -4.31
N ALA A 255 16.53 2.73 -5.05
CA ALA A 255 17.96 2.76 -5.40
C ALA A 255 18.34 4.03 -6.17
N GLY A 256 17.48 4.49 -7.09
CA GLY A 256 17.66 5.75 -7.82
C GLY A 256 17.76 6.96 -6.90
N GLY A 257 16.87 7.07 -5.90
CA GLY A 257 16.90 8.13 -4.89
C GLY A 257 18.13 8.07 -4.00
N GLN A 258 18.47 6.89 -3.52
CA GLN A 258 19.68 6.65 -2.71
C GLN A 258 20.98 7.03 -3.44
N ASN A 259 21.02 6.86 -4.76
CA ASN A 259 22.18 7.13 -5.60
C ASN A 259 22.15 8.52 -6.30
N ASP A 260 21.26 9.44 -5.89
CA ASP A 260 21.15 10.82 -6.44
C ASP A 260 20.81 10.87 -7.94
N ARG A 261 20.04 9.88 -8.45
CA ARG A 261 19.69 9.82 -9.87
C ARG A 261 18.60 10.82 -10.27
N TYR A 262 17.84 11.32 -9.30
CA TYR A 262 16.75 12.28 -9.52
C TYR A 262 16.57 13.25 -8.34
N ALA A 263 16.03 14.43 -8.66
CA ALA A 263 15.73 15.45 -7.65
C ALA A 263 14.38 15.21 -6.96
N MET A 264 13.40 14.66 -7.67
CA MET A 264 12.04 14.44 -7.21
C MET A 264 11.49 13.10 -7.67
N THR A 265 10.52 12.57 -6.92
CA THR A 265 9.70 11.42 -7.32
C THR A 265 8.34 11.49 -6.64
N ILE A 266 7.28 11.03 -7.34
CA ILE A 266 5.98 10.78 -6.73
C ILE A 266 5.88 9.27 -6.55
N THR A 267 6.00 8.81 -5.30
CA THR A 267 6.03 7.39 -4.95
C THR A 267 5.42 7.16 -3.58
N LEU A 268 5.28 5.89 -3.16
CA LEU A 268 4.66 5.52 -1.90
C LEU A 268 5.31 6.25 -0.71
N ALA A 269 4.48 6.85 0.14
CA ALA A 269 4.94 7.65 1.29
C ALA A 269 6.03 6.96 2.13
N PRO A 270 5.89 5.67 2.55
CA PRO A 270 6.90 5.01 3.38
C PRO A 270 8.25 4.78 2.69
N TYR A 271 8.35 4.93 1.36
CA TYR A 271 9.64 4.89 0.65
C TYR A 271 10.53 6.06 1.01
N GLY A 272 9.97 7.15 1.54
CA GLY A 272 10.74 8.23 2.14
C GLY A 272 11.74 7.77 3.20
N THR A 273 11.39 6.74 4.00
CA THR A 273 12.33 6.14 4.96
C THR A 273 13.48 5.42 4.25
N LEU A 274 13.18 4.64 3.21
CA LEU A 274 14.19 3.85 2.49
C LEU A 274 15.14 4.74 1.67
N ILE A 275 14.59 5.73 0.98
CA ILE A 275 15.38 6.69 0.18
C ILE A 275 16.28 7.54 1.09
N ASN A 276 15.83 7.82 2.32
CA ASN A 276 16.53 8.67 3.29
C ASN A 276 17.36 7.88 4.32
N ASP A 277 17.55 6.57 4.13
CA ASP A 277 18.32 5.72 5.05
C ASP A 277 19.80 6.18 5.11
N PRO A 278 20.30 6.63 6.28
CA PRO A 278 21.65 7.16 6.40
C PRO A 278 22.75 6.13 6.18
N LYS A 279 22.43 4.84 6.21
CA LYS A 279 23.40 3.75 5.96
C LYS A 279 23.55 3.40 4.49
N LEU A 280 22.49 3.62 3.70
CA LEU A 280 22.40 3.18 2.31
C LEU A 280 22.37 4.33 1.30
N SER A 281 21.92 5.52 1.72
CA SER A 281 21.64 6.64 0.82
C SER A 281 22.72 7.73 0.87
N ARG A 282 23.24 8.07 -0.30
CA ARG A 282 24.12 9.24 -0.50
C ARG A 282 23.37 10.57 -0.35
N THR A 283 22.06 10.54 -0.38
CA THR A 283 21.15 11.69 -0.30
C THR A 283 20.44 11.78 1.04
N ALA A 284 20.84 10.98 2.02
CA ALA A 284 20.25 10.99 3.35
C ALA A 284 20.28 12.41 3.97
N GLY A 285 19.20 12.82 4.61
CA GLY A 285 19.01 14.13 5.20
C GLY A 285 18.64 15.26 4.23
N ARG A 286 18.57 14.99 2.90
CA ARG A 286 18.19 16.00 1.90
C ARG A 286 16.70 15.99 1.55
N TRP A 287 15.98 14.92 1.89
CA TRP A 287 14.61 14.69 1.45
C TRP A 287 13.58 15.44 2.28
N ALA A 288 12.59 15.97 1.60
CA ALA A 288 11.37 16.53 2.17
C ALA A 288 10.16 15.98 1.39
N TRP A 289 8.98 16.18 1.95
CA TRP A 289 7.76 15.54 1.49
C TRP A 289 6.63 16.54 1.36
N ALA A 290 5.77 16.33 0.37
CA ALA A 290 4.56 17.11 0.15
C ALA A 290 3.46 16.23 -0.45
N VAL A 291 2.21 16.70 -0.42
CA VAL A 291 1.14 16.08 -1.22
C VAL A 291 1.50 16.12 -2.71
N PRO A 292 1.05 15.18 -3.54
CA PRO A 292 1.27 15.25 -4.98
C PRO A 292 0.74 16.58 -5.55
N PRO A 293 1.37 17.16 -6.57
CA PRO A 293 0.85 18.38 -7.20
C PRO A 293 -0.48 18.10 -7.89
N GLY A 294 -1.50 18.92 -7.62
CA GLY A 294 -2.74 18.90 -8.39
C GLY A 294 -2.57 19.56 -9.77
N HIS A 295 -3.61 19.55 -10.60
CA HIS A 295 -3.50 20.17 -11.94
C HIS A 295 -3.26 21.68 -11.81
N HIS A 296 -4.14 22.43 -11.15
CA HIS A 296 -4.02 23.88 -11.00
C HIS A 296 -3.51 24.30 -9.62
N SER A 297 -3.73 23.48 -8.58
CA SER A 297 -3.38 23.81 -7.19
C SER A 297 -3.18 22.58 -6.32
N ALA A 298 -2.49 22.76 -5.19
CA ALA A 298 -2.35 21.72 -4.16
C ALA A 298 -3.68 21.26 -3.56
N THR A 299 -4.75 22.05 -3.65
CA THR A 299 -6.07 21.67 -3.14
C THR A 299 -6.76 20.63 -4.02
N GLU A 300 -6.34 20.48 -5.27
CA GLU A 300 -6.77 19.44 -6.19
C GLU A 300 -5.96 18.14 -6.05
N SER A 301 -4.96 18.14 -5.16
CA SER A 301 -4.14 16.96 -4.92
C SER A 301 -4.98 15.75 -4.56
N SER A 302 -4.79 14.68 -5.31
CA SER A 302 -5.41 13.37 -5.07
C SER A 302 -4.54 12.28 -5.68
N THR A 303 -4.74 11.05 -5.23
CA THR A 303 -4.04 9.88 -5.75
C THR A 303 -4.90 8.63 -5.51
N SER A 304 -4.49 7.49 -6.01
CA SER A 304 -5.03 6.22 -5.55
C SER A 304 -4.41 5.85 -4.20
N MET A 305 -5.23 5.30 -3.32
CA MET A 305 -4.79 4.67 -2.09
C MET A 305 -5.00 3.16 -2.16
N GLY A 306 -4.10 2.45 -1.57
CA GLY A 306 -4.17 1.01 -1.37
C GLY A 306 -3.53 0.64 -0.05
N GLY A 307 -3.19 -0.62 0.08
CA GLY A 307 -2.56 -1.15 1.28
C GLY A 307 -2.63 -2.65 1.31
N TRP A 308 -2.16 -3.19 2.42
CA TRP A 308 -2.13 -4.62 2.65
C TRP A 308 -2.90 -4.98 3.91
N THR A 309 -3.67 -6.03 3.81
CA THR A 309 -4.59 -6.54 4.84
C THR A 309 -4.26 -7.99 5.12
N PHE A 310 -4.31 -8.40 6.37
CA PHE A 310 -4.19 -9.79 6.76
C PHE A 310 -5.57 -10.41 6.90
N GLY A 311 -5.77 -11.56 6.28
CA GLY A 311 -7.02 -12.29 6.32
C GLY A 311 -6.84 -13.73 6.75
N VAL A 312 -7.88 -14.30 7.33
CA VAL A 312 -7.96 -15.69 7.75
C VAL A 312 -8.85 -16.45 6.77
N PRO A 313 -8.37 -17.55 6.15
CA PRO A 313 -9.18 -18.38 5.27
C PRO A 313 -10.37 -19.01 6.01
N LYS A 314 -11.54 -19.00 5.37
CA LYS A 314 -12.79 -19.54 5.94
C LYS A 314 -12.68 -21.04 6.29
N ASN A 315 -11.95 -21.81 5.50
CA ASN A 315 -11.74 -23.23 5.71
C ASN A 315 -10.40 -23.57 6.35
N GLY A 316 -9.71 -22.56 6.92
CA GLY A 316 -8.46 -22.74 7.63
C GLY A 316 -8.65 -23.53 8.93
N LYS A 317 -7.66 -24.38 9.25
CA LYS A 317 -7.70 -25.26 10.43
C LYS A 317 -7.41 -24.54 11.74
N ASN A 318 -6.65 -23.42 11.69
CA ASN A 318 -6.08 -22.74 12.86
C ASN A 318 -6.58 -21.29 12.99
N GLN A 319 -7.85 -21.02 12.64
CA GLN A 319 -8.40 -19.66 12.51
C GLN A 319 -8.18 -18.78 13.74
N GLU A 320 -8.38 -19.29 14.96
CA GLU A 320 -8.21 -18.52 16.17
C GLU A 320 -6.76 -18.13 16.40
N TRP A 321 -5.83 -19.06 16.23
CA TRP A 321 -4.40 -18.78 16.40
C TRP A 321 -3.86 -17.87 15.29
N ALA A 322 -4.35 -18.03 14.07
CA ALA A 322 -4.07 -17.13 12.96
C ALA A 322 -4.52 -15.69 13.28
N PHE A 323 -5.70 -15.54 13.88
CA PHE A 323 -6.22 -14.23 14.26
C PHE A 323 -5.50 -13.63 15.47
N GLU A 324 -5.09 -14.43 16.45
CA GLU A 324 -4.20 -13.98 17.55
C GLU A 324 -2.88 -13.41 17.00
N PHE A 325 -2.26 -14.09 16.03
CA PHE A 325 -1.07 -13.58 15.37
C PHE A 325 -1.33 -12.26 14.64
N ILE A 326 -2.44 -12.16 13.91
CA ILE A 326 -2.85 -10.93 13.21
C ILE A 326 -3.04 -9.78 14.22
N GLN A 327 -3.72 -10.01 15.34
CA GLN A 327 -3.94 -8.98 16.37
C GLN A 327 -2.63 -8.52 17.01
N MET A 328 -1.72 -9.43 17.29
CA MET A 328 -0.37 -9.08 17.76
C MET A 328 0.36 -8.22 16.72
N ALA A 329 0.44 -8.68 15.46
CA ALA A 329 1.12 -7.97 14.38
C ALA A 329 0.53 -6.58 14.10
N CYS A 330 -0.79 -6.44 14.25
CA CYS A 330 -1.54 -5.20 14.04
C CYS A 330 -1.77 -4.38 15.31
N SER A 331 -1.15 -4.74 16.45
CA SER A 331 -1.19 -3.94 17.67
C SER A 331 -0.46 -2.62 17.50
N LYS A 332 -0.81 -1.62 18.31
CA LYS A 332 -0.17 -0.29 18.27
C LYS A 332 1.35 -0.39 18.41
N GLN A 333 1.83 -1.17 19.37
CA GLN A 333 3.26 -1.37 19.63
C GLN A 333 4.01 -1.88 18.40
N TRP A 334 3.53 -2.97 17.79
CA TRP A 334 4.21 -3.57 16.66
C TRP A 334 4.07 -2.76 15.37
N MET A 335 2.95 -2.09 15.19
CA MET A 335 2.79 -1.15 14.07
C MET A 335 3.71 0.06 14.18
N GLN A 336 3.89 0.63 15.38
CA GLN A 336 4.85 1.70 15.61
C GLN A 336 6.28 1.24 15.32
N ARG A 337 6.64 0.02 15.73
CA ARG A 337 7.95 -0.57 15.44
C ARG A 337 8.19 -0.77 13.95
N SER A 338 7.16 -1.11 13.19
CA SER A 338 7.26 -1.37 11.74
C SER A 338 7.62 -0.14 10.89
N LEU A 339 7.42 1.08 11.40
CA LEU A 339 7.84 2.33 10.73
C LEU A 339 9.33 2.36 10.41
N GLU A 340 10.16 1.73 11.24
CA GLU A 340 11.63 1.70 11.09
C GLU A 340 12.10 1.13 9.75
N ARG A 341 11.26 0.33 9.09
CA ARG A 341 11.57 -0.38 7.85
C ARG A 341 10.61 -0.05 6.70
N GLY A 342 10.06 1.15 6.72
CA GLY A 342 9.24 1.65 5.61
C GLY A 342 7.85 1.02 5.53
N ASN A 343 7.32 0.48 6.63
CA ASN A 343 5.90 0.23 6.73
C ASN A 343 5.17 1.52 7.10
N ALA A 344 3.94 1.69 6.63
CA ALA A 344 3.04 2.77 7.05
C ALA A 344 1.83 2.14 7.75
N PRO A 345 1.83 2.10 9.08
CA PRO A 345 0.73 1.52 9.83
C PRO A 345 -0.54 2.35 9.68
N PRO A 346 -1.70 1.71 9.54
CA PRO A 346 -2.97 2.40 9.31
C PRO A 346 -3.66 2.90 10.60
N ARG A 347 -2.93 3.05 11.71
CA ARG A 347 -3.46 3.54 12.98
C ARG A 347 -3.31 5.05 13.13
N VAL A 348 -4.41 5.73 13.46
CA VAL A 348 -4.45 7.18 13.68
C VAL A 348 -3.49 7.56 14.83
N SER A 349 -3.54 6.83 15.95
CA SER A 349 -2.71 7.11 17.12
C SER A 349 -1.21 6.97 16.87
N VAL A 350 -0.80 6.13 15.89
CA VAL A 350 0.61 5.97 15.51
C VAL A 350 1.03 7.07 14.54
N LEU A 351 0.23 7.34 13.50
CA LEU A 351 0.58 8.33 12.48
C LEU A 351 0.53 9.77 12.99
N SER A 352 -0.27 10.06 14.01
CA SER A 352 -0.40 11.39 14.62
C SER A 352 0.55 11.64 15.81
N GLU A 353 1.37 10.65 16.18
CA GLU A 353 2.30 10.82 17.29
C GLU A 353 3.42 11.82 16.91
N PRO A 354 3.70 12.87 17.73
CA PRO A 354 4.70 13.89 17.42
C PRO A 354 6.09 13.32 17.13
N SER A 355 6.53 12.31 17.88
CA SER A 355 7.80 11.62 17.68
C SER A 355 7.90 10.91 16.34
N VAL A 356 6.78 10.41 15.82
CA VAL A 356 6.68 9.80 14.48
C VAL A 356 6.81 10.89 13.41
N ALA A 357 6.13 12.03 13.57
CA ALA A 357 6.23 13.13 12.61
C ALA A 357 7.65 13.72 12.54
N GLU A 358 8.35 13.78 13.68
CA GLU A 358 9.75 14.25 13.74
C GLU A 358 10.70 13.29 13.00
N ARG A 359 10.57 12.00 13.22
CA ARG A 359 11.44 10.97 12.61
C ARG A 359 11.09 10.63 11.18
N PHE A 360 9.81 10.60 10.86
CA PHE A 360 9.25 10.18 9.58
C PHE A 360 8.41 11.31 8.98
N GLY A 361 9.06 12.36 8.51
CA GLY A 361 8.40 13.58 8.00
C GLY A 361 7.38 13.32 6.87
N TRP A 362 7.42 12.14 6.22
CA TRP A 362 6.40 11.70 5.27
C TRP A 362 5.07 11.31 5.95
N ALA A 363 5.07 10.93 7.23
CA ALA A 363 3.87 10.42 7.90
C ALA A 363 2.73 11.45 7.98
N PRO A 364 2.94 12.72 8.40
CA PRO A 364 1.88 13.73 8.36
C PRO A 364 1.43 14.07 6.93
N VAL A 365 2.32 13.98 5.94
CA VAL A 365 1.96 14.18 4.53
C VAL A 365 1.07 13.05 4.03
N LEU A 366 1.38 11.79 4.39
CA LEU A 366 0.50 10.66 4.12
C LEU A 366 -0.89 10.87 4.72
N ALA A 367 -0.96 11.24 6.00
CA ALA A 367 -2.23 11.51 6.68
C ALA A 367 -3.04 12.62 5.98
N GLN A 368 -2.37 13.66 5.46
CA GLN A 368 -3.01 14.70 4.66
C GLN A 368 -3.49 14.17 3.31
N THR A 369 -2.65 13.41 2.60
CA THR A 369 -2.97 12.83 1.29
C THR A 369 -4.16 11.87 1.37
N MET A 370 -4.28 11.12 2.46
CA MET A 370 -5.40 10.18 2.70
C MET A 370 -6.77 10.84 2.77
N LYS A 371 -6.85 12.17 2.99
CA LYS A 371 -8.14 12.90 3.02
C LYS A 371 -8.80 13.01 1.65
N THR A 372 -8.01 12.96 0.59
CA THR A 372 -8.47 13.11 -0.81
C THR A 372 -8.16 11.90 -1.68
N ALA A 373 -7.38 10.95 -1.18
CA ALA A 373 -7.03 9.74 -1.91
C ALA A 373 -8.27 8.86 -2.14
N LYS A 374 -8.35 8.27 -3.33
CA LYS A 374 -9.42 7.35 -3.71
C LYS A 374 -8.94 5.91 -3.64
N LEU A 375 -9.78 5.04 -3.11
CA LEU A 375 -9.50 3.62 -3.04
C LEU A 375 -9.31 3.01 -4.43
N GLU A 376 -8.33 2.11 -4.58
CA GLU A 376 -8.19 1.31 -5.79
C GLU A 376 -9.40 0.42 -6.01
N PRO A 377 -9.76 0.13 -7.28
CA PRO A 377 -10.90 -0.73 -7.59
C PRO A 377 -10.75 -2.12 -6.96
N ARG A 378 -11.87 -2.66 -6.44
CA ARG A 378 -11.91 -3.93 -5.69
C ARG A 378 -12.69 -5.03 -6.41
N ASP A 379 -13.21 -4.74 -7.57
CA ASP A 379 -14.02 -5.69 -8.33
C ASP A 379 -13.19 -6.83 -8.90
N PRO A 380 -13.76 -8.06 -8.97
CA PRO A 380 -13.04 -9.24 -9.50
C PRO A 380 -12.53 -9.08 -10.92
N ILE A 381 -13.11 -8.15 -11.69
CA ILE A 381 -12.75 -7.86 -13.07
C ILE A 381 -11.55 -6.88 -13.19
N TRP A 382 -11.28 -6.11 -12.12
CA TRP A 382 -10.25 -5.08 -12.14
C TRP A 382 -8.87 -5.58 -12.56
N PRO A 383 -8.35 -6.75 -12.13
CA PRO A 383 -7.03 -7.21 -12.56
C PRO A 383 -6.87 -7.32 -14.09
N ALA A 384 -7.92 -7.68 -14.81
CA ALA A 384 -7.89 -7.73 -16.28
C ALA A 384 -7.91 -6.32 -16.90
N MET A 385 -8.68 -5.40 -16.31
CA MET A 385 -8.76 -4.01 -16.75
C MET A 385 -7.45 -3.24 -16.48
N ASP A 386 -6.85 -3.47 -15.31
CA ASP A 386 -5.58 -2.88 -14.90
C ASP A 386 -4.43 -3.29 -15.85
N LEU A 387 -4.35 -4.57 -16.23
CA LEU A 387 -3.33 -5.06 -17.17
C LEU A 387 -3.39 -4.31 -18.52
N GLN A 388 -4.60 -4.03 -19.03
CA GLN A 388 -4.79 -3.28 -20.26
C GLN A 388 -4.34 -1.82 -20.12
N LEU A 389 -4.64 -1.19 -18.98
CA LEU A 389 -4.22 0.17 -18.69
C LEU A 389 -2.69 0.29 -18.55
N ARG A 390 -2.03 -0.66 -17.88
CA ARG A 390 -0.55 -0.70 -17.78
C ARG A 390 0.12 -0.65 -19.15
N GLY A 391 -0.40 -1.42 -20.11
CA GLY A 391 0.10 -1.42 -21.48
C GLY A 391 -0.07 -0.07 -22.17
N ALA A 392 -1.20 0.60 -21.96
CA ALA A 392 -1.46 1.93 -22.55
C ALA A 392 -0.55 2.99 -21.95
N VAL A 393 -0.40 3.06 -20.63
CA VAL A 393 0.51 4.01 -19.96
C VAL A 393 1.94 3.80 -20.43
N SER A 394 2.43 2.56 -20.47
CA SER A 394 3.77 2.21 -20.95
C SER A 394 3.98 2.68 -22.41
N ALA A 395 3.02 2.43 -23.30
CA ALA A 395 3.12 2.84 -24.71
C ALA A 395 3.22 4.37 -24.88
N VAL A 396 2.56 5.14 -24.00
CA VAL A 396 2.65 6.61 -24.00
C VAL A 396 3.99 7.09 -23.46
N LEU A 397 4.49 6.52 -22.37
CA LEU A 397 5.81 6.83 -21.83
C LEU A 397 6.94 6.54 -22.83
N LEU A 398 6.78 5.51 -23.66
CA LEU A 398 7.72 5.16 -24.73
C LEU A 398 7.53 5.99 -26.01
N GLY A 399 6.56 6.90 -26.06
CA GLY A 399 6.25 7.68 -27.25
C GLY A 399 5.67 6.87 -28.43
N GLN A 400 5.20 5.65 -28.17
CA GLN A 400 4.65 4.74 -29.20
C GLN A 400 3.22 5.09 -29.59
N LYS A 401 2.47 5.70 -28.68
CA LYS A 401 1.09 6.14 -28.88
C LYS A 401 0.84 7.50 -28.24
N THR A 402 -0.10 8.26 -28.79
CA THR A 402 -0.65 9.43 -28.10
C THR A 402 -1.56 8.96 -26.94
N ALA A 403 -1.71 9.78 -25.90
CA ALA A 403 -2.58 9.48 -24.77
C ALA A 403 -4.02 9.15 -25.21
N LYS A 404 -4.57 9.96 -26.14
CA LYS A 404 -5.93 9.74 -26.66
C LYS A 404 -6.09 8.37 -27.32
N VAL A 405 -5.19 7.99 -28.24
CA VAL A 405 -5.24 6.69 -28.91
C VAL A 405 -5.07 5.53 -27.95
N ALA A 406 -4.17 5.67 -26.97
CA ALA A 406 -3.93 4.63 -25.98
C ALA A 406 -5.17 4.41 -25.08
N LEU A 407 -5.77 5.49 -24.56
CA LEU A 407 -6.92 5.40 -23.65
C LEU A 407 -8.23 5.06 -24.36
N ASP A 408 -8.44 5.45 -25.61
CA ASP A 408 -9.57 4.97 -26.42
C ASP A 408 -9.50 3.45 -26.63
N GLY A 409 -8.28 2.94 -26.87
CA GLY A 409 -8.05 1.49 -26.93
C GLY A 409 -8.40 0.78 -25.62
N VAL A 410 -7.97 1.34 -24.48
CA VAL A 410 -8.33 0.81 -23.16
C VAL A 410 -9.84 0.82 -22.94
N ALA A 411 -10.52 1.92 -23.25
CA ALA A 411 -11.97 2.03 -23.10
C ALA A 411 -12.72 0.97 -23.92
N ALA A 412 -12.29 0.74 -25.19
CA ALA A 412 -12.86 -0.31 -26.02
C ALA A 412 -12.63 -1.72 -25.46
N ASP A 413 -11.42 -1.99 -24.91
CA ASP A 413 -11.10 -3.26 -24.26
C ASP A 413 -11.93 -3.47 -22.99
N TRP A 414 -12.09 -2.43 -22.18
CA TRP A 414 -12.89 -2.47 -20.98
C TRP A 414 -14.37 -2.70 -21.28
N GLN A 415 -14.93 -2.08 -22.32
CA GLN A 415 -16.31 -2.35 -22.75
C GLN A 415 -16.50 -3.84 -23.08
N ARG A 416 -15.53 -4.45 -23.81
CA ARG A 416 -15.58 -5.89 -24.14
C ARG A 416 -15.47 -6.76 -22.86
N THR A 417 -14.65 -6.36 -21.93
CA THR A 417 -14.43 -7.06 -20.66
C THR A 417 -15.68 -7.00 -19.78
N LEU A 418 -16.31 -5.81 -19.63
CA LEU A 418 -17.57 -5.63 -18.91
C LEU A 418 -18.72 -6.44 -19.52
N LYS A 419 -18.85 -6.43 -20.85
CA LYS A 419 -19.87 -7.20 -21.56
C LYS A 419 -19.71 -8.72 -21.32
N ARG A 420 -18.48 -9.24 -21.35
CA ARG A 420 -18.22 -10.68 -21.05
C ARG A 420 -18.53 -11.04 -19.61
N ALA A 421 -18.40 -10.10 -18.69
CA ALA A 421 -18.71 -10.27 -17.28
C ALA A 421 -20.21 -10.07 -16.96
N GLY A 422 -21.04 -9.68 -17.94
CA GLY A 422 -22.47 -9.42 -17.74
C GLY A 422 -22.75 -8.15 -16.90
N LEU A 423 -21.80 -7.20 -16.87
CA LEU A 423 -21.93 -5.95 -16.11
C LEU A 423 -22.40 -4.78 -16.98
N LYS A 424 -22.32 -4.91 -18.28
CA LYS A 424 -22.88 -3.98 -19.31
C LYS A 424 -23.27 -4.73 -20.56
#